data_2f29afeba0d295e7bb3e2e41b988df86
#
_entry.id   2f29afeba0d295e7bb3e2e41b988df86
#
_cell.length_a   1.000
_cell.length_b   1.000
_cell.length_c   1.000
_cell.angle_alpha   90.00
_cell.angle_beta   90.00
_cell.angle_gamma   90.00
#
_symmetry.space_group_name_H-M   'P 1'
#
loop_
_entity.id
_entity.type
_entity.pdbx_description
1 polymer ?
#
loop_
_entity_poly.entity_id
_entity_poly.type
_entity_poly.pdbx_seq_one_letter_code
_entity_poly.pdbx_strand_id
1 'polypeptide(L)'
;MDVEYRILNLFKTKQYDDCLKLCANALQYKDDRMIDFIRMRSMTIQAKVAGNGYDEVSYFPNQDELTATAVAKTPRPGTSFQQKTKTTTNPSEITKKRVTATAVSRSRLATTTIRTRSARTALHTASRLSRAATAVAGNSIIPGMPLTLRFLEKDDKLFIPASKTLFEYIYYCEGSIRKAMDVAFQAQKADNTVSWWWNFSLARCYSVLGMYRNTEECLRQALRQNKHVSIYLRLIAMYVGMNQPLTALDVCKQGLSYFHDYAPLLIEQARIHEEMDLSALAVKEYRMVAIEDPSNMEAVAYIAMFNFYNDQPEIALRYYRRLLATQSPGAEIYNNLGLCCLYCNQWDLTIPCFRQSLYFSTDPETRSNIWYNLAHVALSTGDIILARRCLQVSLATNSGNNASVHALHALNKILHSRNALNSENVNAHK
;
A
#
# COMPACT_ATOMS: atom_id res chain seq x y z
N MET A 1 -9.89 -36.68 25.25
CA MET A 1 -9.91 -36.20 23.86
C MET A 1 -8.47 -36.16 23.40
N ASP A 2 -8.11 -36.92 22.36
CA ASP A 2 -6.73 -37.04 21.91
C ASP A 2 -6.17 -35.68 21.49
N VAL A 3 -4.94 -35.41 21.87
CA VAL A 3 -4.26 -34.14 21.57
C VAL A 3 -4.20 -33.92 20.05
N GLU A 4 -4.03 -34.98 19.28
CA GLU A 4 -4.01 -34.96 17.82
C GLU A 4 -5.35 -34.46 17.23
N TYR A 5 -6.47 -34.94 17.74
CA TYR A 5 -7.80 -34.49 17.33
C TYR A 5 -8.03 -33.00 17.64
N ARG A 6 -7.55 -32.55 18.80
CA ARG A 6 -7.66 -31.14 19.22
C ARG A 6 -6.82 -30.24 18.32
N ILE A 7 -5.61 -30.65 17.95
CA ILE A 7 -4.73 -29.95 17.00
C ILE A 7 -5.41 -29.85 15.62
N LEU A 8 -5.96 -30.95 15.10
CA LEU A 8 -6.69 -30.96 13.82
C LEU A 8 -7.92 -30.07 13.86
N ASN A 9 -8.64 -30.04 14.96
CA ASN A 9 -9.80 -29.18 15.11
C ASN A 9 -9.43 -27.70 15.12
N LEU A 10 -8.38 -27.31 15.87
CA LEU A 10 -7.88 -25.93 15.88
C LEU A 10 -7.36 -25.50 14.50
N PHE A 11 -6.71 -26.39 13.77
CA PHE A 11 -6.28 -26.13 12.40
C PHE A 11 -7.48 -25.89 11.46
N LYS A 12 -8.54 -26.73 11.56
CA LYS A 12 -9.77 -26.56 10.77
C LYS A 12 -10.55 -25.30 11.13
N THR A 13 -10.56 -24.91 12.40
CA THR A 13 -11.22 -23.68 12.88
C THR A 13 -10.39 -22.41 12.64
N LYS A 14 -9.22 -22.55 11.97
CA LYS A 14 -8.29 -21.46 11.65
C LYS A 14 -7.71 -20.72 12.86
N GLN A 15 -7.71 -21.33 14.02
CA GLN A 15 -7.09 -20.83 15.25
C GLN A 15 -5.61 -21.24 15.27
N TYR A 16 -4.81 -20.60 14.40
CA TYR A 16 -3.42 -21.02 14.15
C TYR A 16 -2.50 -20.77 15.34
N ASP A 17 -2.70 -19.71 16.12
CA ASP A 17 -1.88 -19.40 17.31
C ASP A 17 -1.98 -20.48 18.38
N ASP A 18 -3.20 -20.92 18.68
CA ASP A 18 -3.44 -21.96 19.69
C ASP A 18 -3.05 -23.35 19.16
N CYS A 19 -3.23 -23.57 17.84
CA CYS A 19 -2.74 -24.76 17.16
C CYS A 19 -1.21 -24.88 17.30
N LEU A 20 -0.48 -23.81 17.06
CA LEU A 20 1.00 -23.78 17.18
C LEU A 20 1.49 -24.05 18.60
N LYS A 21 0.83 -23.48 19.61
CA LYS A 21 1.15 -23.73 21.03
C LYS A 21 0.98 -25.20 21.38
N LEU A 22 -0.15 -25.80 20.98
CA LEU A 22 -0.43 -27.20 21.23
C LEU A 22 0.51 -28.14 20.46
N CYS A 23 0.83 -27.83 19.21
CA CYS A 23 1.80 -28.58 18.45
C CYS A 23 3.20 -28.55 19.10
N ALA A 24 3.63 -27.36 19.56
CA ALA A 24 4.93 -27.21 20.24
C ALA A 24 4.99 -28.05 21.53
N ASN A 25 3.93 -28.04 22.32
CA ASN A 25 3.84 -28.87 23.53
C ASN A 25 3.82 -30.37 23.22
N ALA A 26 3.06 -30.78 22.21
CA ALA A 26 2.97 -32.20 21.83
C ALA A 26 4.31 -32.75 21.30
N LEU A 27 5.04 -31.96 20.52
CA LEU A 27 6.35 -32.35 19.96
C LEU A 27 7.47 -32.42 21.01
N GLN A 28 7.31 -31.82 22.19
CA GLN A 28 8.24 -32.01 23.30
C GLN A 28 8.21 -33.40 23.86
N TYR A 29 7.07 -34.11 23.80
CA TYR A 29 6.89 -35.44 24.39
C TYR A 29 6.99 -36.56 23.37
N LYS A 30 6.63 -36.34 22.13
CA LYS A 30 6.59 -37.32 21.07
C LYS A 30 6.96 -36.67 19.74
N ASP A 31 7.99 -37.21 19.08
CA ASP A 31 8.35 -36.76 17.73
C ASP A 31 7.36 -37.37 16.72
N ASP A 32 6.29 -36.63 16.42
CA ASP A 32 5.25 -37.06 15.50
C ASP A 32 5.28 -36.21 14.24
N ARG A 33 5.56 -36.87 13.11
CA ARG A 33 5.67 -36.25 11.79
C ARG A 33 4.40 -35.57 11.35
N MET A 34 3.22 -36.06 11.75
CA MET A 34 1.95 -35.49 11.38
C MET A 34 1.71 -34.18 12.12
N ILE A 35 2.04 -34.11 13.39
CA ILE A 35 1.96 -32.89 14.19
C ILE A 35 2.94 -31.83 13.67
N ASP A 36 4.16 -32.24 13.31
CA ASP A 36 5.15 -31.32 12.73
C ASP A 36 4.70 -30.76 11.36
N PHE A 37 4.09 -31.60 10.53
CA PHE A 37 3.51 -31.14 9.27
C PHE A 37 2.38 -30.10 9.49
N ILE A 38 1.48 -30.35 10.44
CA ILE A 38 0.40 -29.41 10.76
C ILE A 38 0.97 -28.10 11.32
N ARG A 39 2.01 -28.19 12.14
CA ARG A 39 2.74 -27.04 12.66
C ARG A 39 3.34 -26.21 11.53
N MET A 40 4.11 -26.82 10.62
CA MET A 40 4.67 -26.14 9.46
C MET A 40 3.57 -25.50 8.59
N ARG A 41 2.47 -26.19 8.38
CA ARG A 41 1.34 -25.70 7.60
C ARG A 41 0.67 -24.51 8.27
N SER A 42 0.45 -24.57 9.58
CA SER A 42 -0.11 -23.46 10.37
C SER A 42 0.78 -22.21 10.32
N MET A 43 2.10 -22.40 10.49
CA MET A 43 3.08 -21.31 10.36
C MET A 43 3.07 -20.68 8.95
N THR A 44 3.00 -21.51 7.93
CA THR A 44 2.97 -21.02 6.52
C THR A 44 1.73 -20.18 6.24
N ILE A 45 0.57 -20.64 6.71
CA ILE A 45 -0.69 -19.90 6.50
C ILE A 45 -0.67 -18.60 7.31
N GLN A 46 -0.18 -18.63 8.54
CA GLN A 46 -0.04 -17.45 9.37
C GLN A 46 0.92 -16.42 8.74
N ALA A 47 2.06 -16.88 8.23
CA ALA A 47 3.01 -16.02 7.52
C ALA A 47 2.41 -15.43 6.23
N LYS A 48 1.61 -16.22 5.50
CA LYS A 48 0.86 -15.73 4.33
C LYS A 48 -0.13 -14.63 4.71
N VAL A 49 -0.88 -14.81 5.80
CA VAL A 49 -1.87 -13.84 6.27
C VAL A 49 -1.20 -12.58 6.82
N ALA A 50 -0.09 -12.75 7.56
CA ALA A 50 0.68 -11.62 8.10
C ALA A 50 1.47 -10.86 7.01
N GLY A 51 1.84 -11.55 5.94
CA GLY A 51 2.58 -10.99 4.80
C GLY A 51 1.69 -10.38 3.71
N ASN A 52 0.49 -9.97 4.04
CA ASN A 52 -0.61 -9.58 3.15
C ASN A 52 -0.30 -8.63 1.98
N GLY A 53 0.85 -8.04 1.91
CA GLY A 53 1.24 -7.19 0.78
C GLY A 53 2.43 -7.73 -0.01
N TYR A 54 3.12 -8.75 0.51
CA TYR A 54 4.43 -9.13 -0.03
C TYR A 54 4.37 -9.90 -1.34
N ASP A 55 3.30 -10.64 -1.59
CA ASP A 55 3.29 -11.59 -2.68
C ASP A 55 2.57 -11.11 -3.93
N GLU A 56 1.58 -10.26 -3.79
CA GLU A 56 0.74 -9.85 -4.92
C GLU A 56 1.01 -8.40 -5.35
N VAL A 57 1.50 -7.58 -4.44
CA VAL A 57 1.63 -6.12 -4.65
C VAL A 57 2.96 -5.56 -4.10
N SER A 58 4.06 -6.33 -4.16
CA SER A 58 5.36 -5.90 -3.61
C SER A 58 5.98 -4.66 -4.29
N TYR A 59 5.41 -4.18 -5.37
CA TYR A 59 5.84 -2.97 -6.09
C TYR A 59 4.96 -1.77 -5.83
N PHE A 60 3.74 -1.98 -5.33
CA PHE A 60 2.90 -0.90 -4.84
C PHE A 60 3.05 -0.78 -3.33
N PRO A 61 2.98 0.42 -2.76
CA PRO A 61 2.83 0.58 -1.32
C PRO A 61 1.62 -0.22 -0.84
N ASN A 62 1.67 -0.74 0.40
CA ASN A 62 0.57 -1.51 0.98
C ASN A 62 -0.77 -0.82 0.74
N GLN A 63 -1.85 -1.59 0.54
CA GLN A 63 -3.18 -1.02 0.36
C GLN A 63 -3.53 0.02 1.42
N ASP A 64 -3.07 -0.18 2.65
CA ASP A 64 -3.23 0.78 3.74
C ASP A 64 -2.47 2.09 3.50
N GLU A 65 -1.28 2.04 2.89
CA GLU A 65 -0.51 3.22 2.51
C GLU A 65 -1.10 3.93 1.29
N LEU A 66 -1.68 3.19 0.34
CA LEU A 66 -2.38 3.77 -0.83
C LEU A 66 -3.70 4.40 -0.43
N THR A 67 -4.48 3.74 0.40
CA THR A 67 -5.72 4.34 0.96
C THR A 67 -5.39 5.52 1.85
N ALA A 68 -4.34 5.43 2.67
CA ALA A 68 -3.87 6.53 3.49
C ALA A 68 -3.38 7.70 2.62
N THR A 69 -2.60 7.46 1.56
CA THR A 69 -2.16 8.54 0.67
C THR A 69 -3.30 9.16 -0.13
N ALA A 70 -4.27 8.38 -0.59
CA ALA A 70 -5.46 8.89 -1.28
C ALA A 70 -6.37 9.71 -0.35
N VAL A 71 -6.45 9.32 0.91
CA VAL A 71 -7.25 10.00 1.94
C VAL A 71 -6.48 11.14 2.61
N ALA A 72 -5.16 11.00 2.80
CA ALA A 72 -4.31 12.00 3.46
C ALA A 72 -3.90 13.18 2.59
N LYS A 73 -4.17 13.17 1.29
CA LYS A 73 -3.85 14.31 0.41
C LYS A 73 -4.60 15.55 0.84
N THR A 74 -3.89 16.45 1.49
CA THR A 74 -4.42 17.78 1.76
C THR A 74 -4.44 18.60 0.48
N PRO A 75 -5.50 19.42 0.24
CA PRO A 75 -5.52 20.30 -0.92
C PRO A 75 -4.33 21.25 -0.87
N ARG A 76 -3.59 21.32 -1.95
CA ARG A 76 -2.53 22.33 -2.06
C ARG A 76 -3.19 23.71 -2.12
N PRO A 77 -2.57 24.74 -1.51
CA PRO A 77 -3.03 26.11 -1.70
C PRO A 77 -3.12 26.42 -3.19
N GLY A 78 -4.24 26.92 -3.65
CA GLY A 78 -4.44 27.29 -5.03
C GLY A 78 -4.92 26.19 -5.97
N THR A 79 -5.33 25.05 -5.45
CA THR A 79 -6.06 24.06 -6.24
C THR A 79 -7.54 24.44 -6.35
N SER A 80 -8.46 23.56 -6.36
CA SER A 80 -9.85 23.68 -6.78
C SER A 80 -10.61 25.00 -6.48
N PHE A 81 -10.17 25.82 -5.53
CA PHE A 81 -10.89 27.05 -5.10
C PHE A 81 -10.21 28.36 -5.46
N GLN A 82 -9.03 28.35 -6.07
CA GLN A 82 -8.53 29.55 -6.71
C GLN A 82 -9.24 29.70 -8.05
N GLN A 83 -9.98 30.80 -8.21
CA GLN A 83 -10.47 31.19 -9.51
C GLN A 83 -9.35 31.11 -10.52
N LYS A 84 -9.58 30.37 -11.63
CA LYS A 84 -8.66 30.31 -12.77
C LYS A 84 -8.45 31.74 -13.23
N THR A 85 -7.50 32.46 -12.68
CA THR A 85 -6.96 33.64 -13.34
C THR A 85 -6.46 33.13 -14.67
N LYS A 86 -7.10 33.58 -15.73
CA LYS A 86 -6.73 33.37 -17.13
C LYS A 86 -5.37 34.02 -17.37
N THR A 87 -4.31 33.40 -16.86
CA THR A 87 -2.96 33.68 -17.32
C THR A 87 -2.80 32.90 -18.61
N THR A 88 -2.85 33.61 -19.70
CA THR A 88 -2.44 33.20 -21.04
C THR A 88 -0.95 32.91 -21.02
N THR A 89 -0.55 31.82 -20.40
CA THR A 89 0.80 31.23 -20.54
C THR A 89 0.64 29.93 -21.30
N ASN A 90 1.46 29.79 -22.33
CA ASN A 90 1.42 28.67 -23.25
C ASN A 90 1.34 27.32 -22.52
N PRO A 91 0.44 26.41 -22.91
CA PRO A 91 0.22 25.12 -22.24
C PRO A 91 1.46 24.22 -22.17
N SER A 92 2.43 24.44 -23.05
CA SER A 92 3.66 23.64 -23.15
C SER A 92 4.69 23.87 -22.03
N GLU A 93 4.70 25.04 -21.38
CA GLU A 93 5.66 25.32 -20.29
C GLU A 93 5.13 24.88 -18.91
N ILE A 94 3.82 24.90 -18.72
CA ILE A 94 3.19 24.53 -17.44
C ILE A 94 3.26 23.01 -17.24
N THR A 95 3.08 22.23 -18.31
CA THR A 95 3.22 20.77 -18.28
C THR A 95 4.65 20.32 -17.98
N LYS A 96 5.67 20.98 -18.53
CA LYS A 96 7.08 20.60 -18.26
C LYS A 96 7.54 20.86 -16.82
N LYS A 97 7.08 21.94 -16.19
CA LYS A 97 7.42 22.25 -14.78
C LYS A 97 6.67 21.37 -13.79
N ARG A 98 5.47 20.91 -14.14
CA ARG A 98 4.65 20.05 -13.27
C ARG A 98 5.12 18.61 -13.25
N VAL A 99 5.53 18.07 -14.39
CA VAL A 99 6.07 16.70 -14.53
C VAL A 99 7.42 16.53 -13.82
N THR A 100 8.29 17.57 -13.86
CA THR A 100 9.60 17.48 -13.20
C THR A 100 9.52 17.57 -11.67
N ALA A 101 8.59 18.33 -11.10
CA ALA A 101 8.49 18.48 -9.64
C ALA A 101 7.81 17.26 -8.96
N THR A 102 6.80 16.65 -9.59
CA THR A 102 6.13 15.44 -9.05
C THR A 102 6.92 14.17 -9.30
N ALA A 103 7.56 14.01 -10.47
CA ALA A 103 8.35 12.83 -10.78
C ALA A 103 9.62 12.71 -9.90
N VAL A 104 10.28 13.83 -9.58
CA VAL A 104 11.51 13.82 -8.75
C VAL A 104 11.21 13.54 -7.29
N SER A 105 10.07 13.99 -6.75
CA SER A 105 9.71 13.68 -5.36
C SER A 105 9.22 12.25 -5.19
N ARG A 106 8.48 11.69 -6.14
CA ARG A 106 8.00 10.29 -6.09
C ARG A 106 9.13 9.28 -6.32
N SER A 107 10.05 9.52 -7.26
CA SER A 107 11.17 8.59 -7.50
C SER A 107 12.16 8.52 -6.33
N ARG A 108 12.34 9.60 -5.57
CA ARG A 108 13.21 9.59 -4.37
C ARG A 108 12.55 8.96 -3.15
N LEU A 109 11.24 9.06 -2.98
CA LEU A 109 10.50 8.40 -1.90
C LEU A 109 10.33 6.89 -2.17
N ALA A 110 10.01 6.50 -3.41
CA ALA A 110 9.87 5.10 -3.78
C ALA A 110 11.19 4.32 -3.68
N THR A 111 12.31 4.90 -4.14
CA THR A 111 13.60 4.20 -4.11
C THR A 111 14.26 4.14 -2.74
N THR A 112 14.09 5.13 -1.89
CA THR A 112 14.70 5.14 -0.55
C THR A 112 13.89 4.38 0.49
N THR A 113 12.57 4.47 0.46
CA THR A 113 11.71 3.76 1.43
C THR A 113 11.58 2.27 1.12
N ILE A 114 11.49 1.87 -0.14
CA ILE A 114 11.40 0.46 -0.51
C ILE A 114 12.72 -0.27 -0.21
N ARG A 115 13.87 0.34 -0.48
CA ARG A 115 15.17 -0.29 -0.22
C ARG A 115 15.53 -0.38 1.26
N THR A 116 15.11 0.58 2.08
CA THR A 116 15.41 0.57 3.53
C THR A 116 14.38 -0.19 4.34
N ARG A 117 13.09 -0.19 3.95
CA ARG A 117 12.05 -0.96 4.66
C ARG A 117 12.09 -2.45 4.32
N SER A 118 12.24 -2.85 3.06
CA SER A 118 12.37 -4.27 2.72
C SER A 118 13.64 -4.89 3.32
N ALA A 119 14.75 -4.15 3.38
CA ALA A 119 15.97 -4.63 4.05
C ALA A 119 15.82 -4.68 5.58
N ARG A 120 15.14 -3.71 6.21
CA ARG A 120 14.93 -3.71 7.68
C ARG A 120 13.83 -4.66 8.14
N THR A 121 12.71 -4.76 7.44
CA THR A 121 11.67 -5.75 7.75
C THR A 121 12.13 -7.16 7.40
N ALA A 122 12.83 -7.38 6.29
CA ALA A 122 13.43 -8.67 6.00
C ALA A 122 14.51 -9.06 7.02
N LEU A 123 15.31 -8.13 7.51
CA LEU A 123 16.29 -8.39 8.60
C LEU A 123 15.60 -8.61 9.96
N HIS A 124 14.53 -7.90 10.29
CA HIS A 124 13.79 -8.11 11.54
C HIS A 124 12.92 -9.37 11.53
N THR A 125 12.28 -9.68 10.43
CA THR A 125 11.56 -10.95 10.25
C THR A 125 12.56 -12.10 10.09
N ALA A 126 13.63 -11.97 9.33
CA ALA A 126 14.67 -12.98 9.22
C ALA A 126 15.36 -13.23 10.58
N SER A 127 15.60 -12.24 11.43
CA SER A 127 16.19 -12.45 12.76
C SER A 127 15.20 -13.05 13.76
N ARG A 128 13.91 -12.75 13.68
CA ARG A 128 12.87 -13.39 14.50
C ARG A 128 12.56 -14.82 14.03
N LEU A 129 12.56 -15.05 12.72
CA LEU A 129 12.33 -16.35 12.11
C LEU A 129 13.58 -17.24 12.19
N SER A 130 14.81 -16.69 12.13
CA SER A 130 16.01 -17.48 12.38
C SER A 130 16.11 -17.94 13.83
N ARG A 131 15.61 -17.16 14.79
CA ARG A 131 15.47 -17.61 16.19
C ARG A 131 14.40 -18.69 16.38
N ALA A 132 13.28 -18.59 15.65
CA ALA A 132 12.27 -19.63 15.66
C ALA A 132 12.74 -20.88 14.89
N ALA A 133 13.42 -20.70 13.75
CA ALA A 133 13.97 -21.79 12.96
C ALA A 133 15.17 -22.48 13.65
N THR A 134 16.02 -21.76 14.38
CA THR A 134 17.07 -22.36 15.22
C THR A 134 16.51 -23.08 16.44
N ALA A 135 15.39 -22.63 16.99
CA ALA A 135 14.68 -23.36 18.05
C ALA A 135 14.00 -24.64 17.54
N VAL A 136 13.61 -24.68 16.25
CA VAL A 136 12.96 -25.83 15.59
C VAL A 136 13.97 -26.73 14.88
N ALA A 137 15.09 -26.20 14.38
CA ALA A 137 16.14 -26.94 13.68
C ALA A 137 17.15 -27.62 14.62
N GLY A 138 16.79 -27.81 15.88
CA GLY A 138 17.64 -28.38 16.91
C GLY A 138 18.19 -29.77 16.61
N ASN A 139 17.88 -30.44 15.52
CA ASN A 139 18.50 -31.77 15.27
C ASN A 139 18.31 -32.35 13.87
N SER A 140 18.57 -31.74 12.76
CA SER A 140 18.90 -32.57 11.58
C SER A 140 18.93 -31.94 10.19
N ILE A 141 19.01 -30.62 10.08
CA ILE A 141 19.30 -30.07 8.74
C ILE A 141 20.77 -29.61 8.75
N ILE A 142 21.65 -30.47 8.28
CA ILE A 142 23.05 -30.10 8.04
C ILE A 142 23.06 -29.00 6.97
N PRO A 143 23.60 -27.80 7.26
CA PRO A 143 23.70 -26.74 6.29
C PRO A 143 24.51 -27.18 5.08
N GLY A 144 23.93 -27.15 3.89
CA GLY A 144 24.60 -27.51 2.65
C GLY A 144 24.19 -28.82 2.03
N MET A 145 23.41 -29.67 2.71
CA MET A 145 22.85 -30.84 2.05
C MET A 145 21.65 -30.43 1.18
N PRO A 146 21.52 -30.97 -0.06
CA PRO A 146 20.31 -30.76 -0.85
C PRO A 146 19.12 -31.28 -0.04
N LEU A 147 18.09 -30.44 0.06
CA LEU A 147 16.80 -30.82 0.64
C LEU A 147 16.24 -31.98 -0.19
N THR A 148 16.63 -33.18 0.14
CA THR A 148 16.01 -34.36 -0.40
C THR A 148 14.69 -34.53 0.33
N LEU A 149 13.60 -34.61 -0.42
CA LEU A 149 12.32 -35.11 0.06
C LEU A 149 12.49 -36.60 0.38
N ARG A 150 13.23 -36.90 1.46
CA ARG A 150 13.77 -38.23 1.81
C ARG A 150 12.68 -39.27 2.08
N PHE A 151 11.40 -38.84 2.14
CA PHE A 151 10.31 -39.68 2.61
C PHE A 151 9.26 -39.99 1.54
N LEU A 152 9.35 -39.35 0.38
CA LEU A 152 8.46 -39.59 -0.72
C LEU A 152 9.28 -39.92 -1.97
N GLU A 153 8.99 -41.04 -2.58
CA GLU A 153 9.52 -41.36 -3.90
C GLU A 153 8.93 -40.40 -4.94
N LYS A 154 9.67 -40.09 -5.99
CA LYS A 154 9.25 -39.16 -7.04
C LYS A 154 7.96 -39.58 -7.75
N ASP A 155 7.67 -40.88 -7.74
CA ASP A 155 6.51 -41.49 -8.38
C ASP A 155 5.28 -41.52 -7.45
N ASP A 156 5.42 -41.07 -6.19
CA ASP A 156 4.31 -41.01 -5.25
C ASP A 156 3.36 -39.85 -5.61
N LYS A 157 2.06 -40.14 -5.62
CA LYS A 157 1.00 -39.16 -5.87
C LYS A 157 1.03 -37.98 -4.90
N LEU A 158 1.58 -38.17 -3.70
CA LEU A 158 1.71 -37.14 -2.67
C LEU A 158 2.96 -36.28 -2.83
N PHE A 159 3.90 -36.64 -3.72
CA PHE A 159 5.16 -35.92 -3.90
C PHE A 159 4.92 -34.45 -4.31
N ILE A 160 4.07 -34.19 -5.29
CA ILE A 160 3.78 -32.85 -5.81
C ILE A 160 3.08 -31.97 -4.77
N PRO A 161 1.98 -32.42 -4.10
CA PRO A 161 1.37 -31.65 -3.02
C PRO A 161 2.34 -31.35 -1.87
N ALA A 162 3.15 -32.34 -1.46
CA ALA A 162 4.14 -32.15 -0.40
C ALA A 162 5.24 -31.14 -0.81
N SER A 163 5.71 -31.22 -2.05
CA SER A 163 6.68 -30.27 -2.59
C SER A 163 6.14 -28.83 -2.64
N LYS A 164 4.85 -28.65 -2.99
CA LYS A 164 4.19 -27.35 -2.95
C LYS A 164 4.13 -26.78 -1.53
N THR A 165 3.76 -27.58 -0.55
CA THR A 165 3.71 -27.15 0.86
C THR A 165 5.09 -26.83 1.40
N LEU A 166 6.11 -27.64 1.05
CA LEU A 166 7.49 -27.39 1.43
C LEU A 166 8.04 -26.11 0.79
N PHE A 167 7.77 -25.89 -0.49
CA PHE A 167 8.13 -24.64 -1.17
C PHE A 167 7.53 -23.43 -0.46
N GLU A 168 6.23 -23.47 -0.17
CA GLU A 168 5.57 -22.37 0.54
C GLU A 168 6.17 -22.14 1.92
N TYR A 169 6.49 -23.18 2.67
CA TYR A 169 7.13 -23.07 3.97
C TYR A 169 8.51 -22.41 3.88
N ILE A 170 9.37 -22.89 2.98
CA ILE A 170 10.71 -22.31 2.79
C ILE A 170 10.64 -20.87 2.33
N TYR A 171 9.71 -20.56 1.41
CA TYR A 171 9.57 -19.22 0.86
C TYR A 171 9.05 -18.22 1.90
N TYR A 172 7.98 -18.55 2.65
CA TYR A 172 7.34 -17.62 3.58
C TYR A 172 7.94 -17.64 4.99
N CYS A 173 8.35 -18.80 5.49
CA CYS A 173 8.80 -18.95 6.87
C CYS A 173 10.31 -18.91 7.00
N GLU A 174 11.06 -19.63 6.17
CA GLU A 174 12.51 -19.60 6.20
C GLU A 174 13.13 -18.40 5.48
N GLY A 175 12.42 -17.84 4.48
CA GLY A 175 12.93 -16.74 3.66
C GLY A 175 14.12 -17.12 2.77
N SER A 176 14.42 -18.41 2.62
CA SER A 176 15.54 -18.89 1.82
C SER A 176 15.14 -19.10 0.36
N ILE A 177 15.28 -18.04 -0.46
CA ILE A 177 14.88 -18.06 -1.87
C ILE A 177 15.62 -19.15 -2.67
N ARG A 178 16.91 -19.36 -2.40
CA ARG A 178 17.72 -20.38 -3.10
C ARG A 178 17.18 -21.78 -2.87
N LYS A 179 16.93 -22.15 -1.61
CA LYS A 179 16.36 -23.46 -1.28
C LYS A 179 14.97 -23.65 -1.88
N ALA A 180 14.13 -22.58 -1.87
CA ALA A 180 12.83 -22.62 -2.49
C ALA A 180 12.93 -22.88 -4.01
N MET A 181 13.86 -22.22 -4.70
CA MET A 181 14.15 -22.47 -6.12
C MET A 181 14.60 -23.91 -6.38
N ASP A 182 15.49 -24.45 -5.54
CA ASP A 182 15.97 -25.83 -5.68
C ASP A 182 14.83 -26.84 -5.57
N VAL A 183 13.93 -26.63 -4.59
CA VAL A 183 12.71 -27.46 -4.46
C VAL A 183 11.81 -27.32 -5.67
N ALA A 184 11.60 -26.09 -6.17
CA ALA A 184 10.77 -25.85 -7.35
C ALA A 184 11.33 -26.54 -8.60
N PHE A 185 12.65 -26.46 -8.84
CA PHE A 185 13.31 -27.14 -9.97
C PHE A 185 13.25 -28.66 -9.88
N GLN A 186 13.46 -29.22 -8.68
CA GLN A 186 13.36 -30.67 -8.47
C GLN A 186 11.93 -31.15 -8.69
N ALA A 187 10.96 -30.45 -8.15
CA ALA A 187 9.55 -30.79 -8.30
C ALA A 187 9.06 -30.61 -9.74
N GLN A 188 9.51 -29.57 -10.43
CA GLN A 188 9.16 -29.35 -11.85
C GLN A 188 9.71 -30.47 -12.76
N LYS A 189 10.91 -30.99 -12.44
CA LYS A 189 11.49 -32.13 -13.18
C LYS A 189 10.77 -33.45 -12.91
N ALA A 190 10.18 -33.60 -11.73
CA ALA A 190 9.44 -34.80 -11.34
C ALA A 190 7.96 -34.73 -11.76
N ASP A 191 7.43 -33.53 -11.97
CA ASP A 191 6.05 -33.31 -12.40
C ASP A 191 5.93 -33.54 -13.91
N ASN A 192 5.38 -34.70 -14.29
CA ASN A 192 5.06 -35.01 -15.68
C ASN A 192 3.90 -34.17 -16.22
N THR A 193 3.13 -33.52 -15.31
CA THR A 193 2.09 -32.57 -15.69
C THR A 193 2.68 -31.17 -15.75
N VAL A 194 2.55 -30.53 -16.91
CA VAL A 194 3.04 -29.15 -17.11
C VAL A 194 2.19 -28.22 -16.24
N SER A 195 2.61 -28.04 -14.98
CA SER A 195 1.88 -27.21 -14.01
C SER A 195 2.36 -25.77 -14.07
N TRP A 196 1.45 -24.86 -14.39
CA TRP A 196 1.68 -23.42 -14.39
C TRP A 196 2.17 -22.89 -13.02
N TRP A 197 1.80 -23.61 -11.94
CA TRP A 197 2.10 -23.19 -10.56
C TRP A 197 3.62 -23.15 -10.29
N TRP A 198 4.40 -24.07 -10.86
CA TRP A 198 5.86 -24.09 -10.68
C TRP A 198 6.52 -22.90 -11.39
N ASN A 199 6.10 -22.58 -12.60
CA ASN A 199 6.59 -21.42 -13.33
C ASN A 199 6.23 -20.13 -12.60
N PHE A 200 5.01 -20.03 -12.07
CA PHE A 200 4.58 -18.91 -11.24
C PHE A 200 5.41 -18.78 -9.95
N SER A 201 5.69 -19.90 -9.26
CA SER A 201 6.49 -19.93 -8.04
C SER A 201 7.95 -19.54 -8.29
N LEU A 202 8.55 -20.02 -9.37
CA LEU A 202 9.89 -19.62 -9.81
C LEU A 202 9.94 -18.13 -10.16
N ALA A 203 8.93 -17.61 -10.84
CA ALA A 203 8.83 -16.19 -11.14
C ALA A 203 8.82 -15.33 -9.87
N ARG A 204 8.15 -15.78 -8.80
CA ARG A 204 8.16 -15.11 -7.49
C ARG A 204 9.57 -15.07 -6.90
N CYS A 205 10.29 -16.17 -6.97
CA CYS A 205 11.68 -16.23 -6.51
C CYS A 205 12.59 -15.28 -7.32
N TYR A 206 12.48 -15.29 -8.65
CA TYR A 206 13.25 -14.41 -9.51
C TYR A 206 12.92 -12.93 -9.29
N SER A 207 11.67 -12.61 -9.02
CA SER A 207 11.22 -11.25 -8.69
C SER A 207 11.91 -10.72 -7.43
N VAL A 208 11.97 -11.54 -6.37
CA VAL A 208 12.67 -11.17 -5.12
C VAL A 208 14.18 -10.98 -5.33
N LEU A 209 14.76 -11.73 -6.25
CA LEU A 209 16.19 -11.60 -6.62
C LEU A 209 16.45 -10.42 -7.57
N GLY A 210 15.42 -9.72 -8.04
CA GLY A 210 15.54 -8.62 -8.99
C GLY A 210 15.84 -9.06 -10.43
N MET A 211 15.65 -10.34 -10.76
CA MET A 211 15.91 -10.90 -12.08
C MET A 211 14.66 -10.79 -12.98
N TYR A 212 14.28 -9.57 -13.33
CA TYR A 212 13.02 -9.27 -14.03
C TYR A 212 12.85 -10.00 -15.36
N ARG A 213 13.92 -10.18 -16.15
CA ARG A 213 13.85 -10.90 -17.42
C ARG A 213 13.41 -12.36 -17.23
N ASN A 214 13.99 -13.03 -16.26
CA ASN A 214 13.63 -14.43 -15.94
C ASN A 214 12.23 -14.51 -15.34
N THR A 215 11.85 -13.50 -14.52
CA THR A 215 10.50 -13.37 -13.98
C THR A 215 9.46 -13.27 -15.09
N GLU A 216 9.68 -12.38 -16.07
CA GLU A 216 8.81 -12.21 -17.23
C GLU A 216 8.66 -13.49 -18.02
N GLU A 217 9.76 -14.17 -18.33
CA GLU A 217 9.74 -15.41 -19.10
C GLU A 217 8.95 -16.51 -18.40
N CYS A 218 9.18 -16.71 -17.11
CA CYS A 218 8.45 -17.69 -16.30
C CYS A 218 6.94 -17.34 -16.20
N LEU A 219 6.59 -16.07 -16.01
CA LEU A 219 5.18 -15.65 -15.97
C LEU A 219 4.50 -15.81 -17.31
N ARG A 220 5.16 -15.47 -18.41
CA ARG A 220 4.61 -15.70 -19.75
C ARG A 220 4.43 -17.19 -20.08
N GLN A 221 5.36 -18.06 -19.61
CA GLN A 221 5.19 -19.50 -19.71
C GLN A 221 4.01 -19.99 -18.88
N ALA A 222 3.88 -19.52 -17.64
CA ALA A 222 2.72 -19.84 -16.80
C ALA A 222 1.40 -19.40 -17.44
N LEU A 223 1.35 -18.21 -18.07
CA LEU A 223 0.19 -17.68 -18.75
C LEU A 223 -0.23 -18.48 -19.98
N ARG A 224 0.74 -19.06 -20.71
CA ARG A 224 0.46 -19.99 -21.83
C ARG A 224 -0.20 -21.28 -21.36
N GLN A 225 0.17 -21.74 -20.16
CA GLN A 225 -0.37 -22.98 -19.58
C GLN A 225 -1.74 -22.76 -18.94
N ASN A 226 -1.92 -21.67 -18.20
CA ASN A 226 -3.18 -21.34 -17.55
C ASN A 226 -3.35 -19.83 -17.46
N LYS A 227 -4.54 -19.35 -17.78
CA LYS A 227 -4.93 -17.95 -17.63
C LYS A 227 -5.50 -17.72 -16.25
N HIS A 228 -4.63 -17.47 -15.28
CA HIS A 228 -5.01 -17.21 -13.89
C HIS A 228 -4.76 -15.75 -13.53
N VAL A 229 -5.67 -15.16 -12.76
CA VAL A 229 -5.63 -13.73 -12.41
C VAL A 229 -4.32 -13.34 -11.72
N SER A 230 -3.83 -14.17 -10.80
CA SER A 230 -2.58 -13.88 -10.07
C SER A 230 -1.36 -13.73 -10.98
N ILE A 231 -1.37 -14.38 -12.17
CA ILE A 231 -0.27 -14.24 -13.14
C ILE A 231 -0.32 -12.85 -13.78
N TYR A 232 -1.51 -12.38 -14.15
CA TYR A 232 -1.69 -11.04 -14.70
C TYR A 232 -1.30 -9.96 -13.69
N LEU A 233 -1.80 -10.05 -12.44
CA LEU A 233 -1.45 -9.11 -11.38
C LEU A 233 0.06 -9.05 -11.13
N ARG A 234 0.73 -10.20 -11.16
CA ARG A 234 2.18 -10.24 -10.98
C ARG A 234 2.96 -9.65 -12.16
N LEU A 235 2.49 -9.87 -13.39
CA LEU A 235 3.07 -9.22 -14.57
C LEU A 235 2.90 -7.70 -14.52
N ILE A 236 1.72 -7.24 -14.15
CA ILE A 236 1.42 -5.82 -13.98
C ILE A 236 2.36 -5.21 -12.94
N ALA A 237 2.42 -5.79 -11.74
CA ALA A 237 3.29 -5.32 -10.66
C ALA A 237 4.77 -5.28 -11.09
N MET A 238 5.24 -6.27 -11.84
CA MET A 238 6.59 -6.30 -12.38
C MET A 238 6.85 -5.15 -13.36
N TYR A 239 5.93 -4.89 -14.31
CA TYR A 239 6.11 -3.82 -15.29
C TYR A 239 6.01 -2.43 -14.66
N VAL A 240 5.15 -2.26 -13.68
CA VAL A 240 5.08 -1.01 -12.88
C VAL A 240 6.41 -0.82 -12.11
N GLY A 241 6.94 -1.87 -11.47
CA GLY A 241 8.22 -1.81 -10.80
C GLY A 241 9.41 -1.49 -11.72
N MET A 242 9.33 -1.84 -13.00
CA MET A 242 10.29 -1.45 -14.05
C MET A 242 10.02 -0.06 -14.66
N ASN A 243 9.03 0.67 -14.15
CA ASN A 243 8.61 1.98 -14.69
C ASN A 243 8.15 1.90 -16.17
N GLN A 244 7.42 0.84 -16.52
CA GLN A 244 6.85 0.60 -17.84
C GLN A 244 5.30 0.58 -17.78
N PRO A 245 4.65 1.71 -17.50
CA PRO A 245 3.20 1.75 -17.27
C PRO A 245 2.38 1.37 -18.52
N LEU A 246 2.86 1.68 -19.71
CA LEU A 246 2.14 1.34 -20.95
C LEU A 246 2.05 -0.18 -21.17
N THR A 247 3.15 -0.90 -20.93
CA THR A 247 3.15 -2.37 -21.03
C THR A 247 2.31 -3.00 -19.93
N ALA A 248 2.29 -2.42 -18.73
CA ALA A 248 1.43 -2.84 -17.63
C ALA A 248 -0.06 -2.67 -18.01
N LEU A 249 -0.45 -1.53 -18.62
CA LEU A 249 -1.80 -1.31 -19.14
C LEU A 249 -2.21 -2.32 -20.21
N ASP A 250 -1.31 -2.68 -21.10
CA ASP A 250 -1.61 -3.70 -22.12
C ASP A 250 -1.87 -5.07 -21.49
N VAL A 251 -1.12 -5.43 -20.46
CA VAL A 251 -1.36 -6.66 -19.69
C VAL A 251 -2.68 -6.58 -18.91
N CYS A 252 -3.04 -5.42 -18.33
CA CYS A 252 -4.35 -5.21 -17.71
C CYS A 252 -5.49 -5.44 -18.70
N LYS A 253 -5.41 -4.83 -19.89
CA LYS A 253 -6.41 -5.00 -20.94
C LYS A 253 -6.53 -6.45 -21.39
N GLN A 254 -5.40 -7.14 -21.53
CA GLN A 254 -5.40 -8.59 -21.83
C GLN A 254 -6.07 -9.38 -20.70
N GLY A 255 -5.79 -9.08 -19.44
CA GLY A 255 -6.44 -9.70 -18.30
C GLY A 255 -7.94 -9.47 -18.29
N LEU A 256 -8.39 -8.22 -18.47
CA LEU A 256 -9.79 -7.84 -18.51
C LEU A 256 -10.56 -8.44 -19.72
N SER A 257 -9.89 -8.74 -20.82
CA SER A 257 -10.51 -9.46 -21.94
C SER A 257 -10.92 -10.90 -21.60
N TYR A 258 -10.27 -11.51 -20.60
CA TYR A 258 -10.61 -12.86 -20.10
C TYR A 258 -11.47 -12.83 -18.84
N PHE A 259 -11.22 -11.86 -17.97
CA PHE A 259 -11.90 -11.67 -16.67
C PHE A 259 -12.62 -10.33 -16.71
N HIS A 260 -13.79 -10.31 -17.35
CA HIS A 260 -14.60 -9.10 -17.51
C HIS A 260 -14.93 -8.49 -16.14
N ASP A 261 -14.75 -7.18 -16.03
CA ASP A 261 -15.10 -6.37 -14.86
C ASP A 261 -14.53 -6.86 -13.52
N TYR A 262 -13.41 -7.61 -13.55
CA TYR A 262 -12.81 -8.13 -12.34
C TYR A 262 -12.16 -7.01 -11.53
N ALA A 263 -12.71 -6.69 -10.35
CA ALA A 263 -12.33 -5.56 -9.53
C ALA A 263 -10.81 -5.40 -9.27
N PRO A 264 -10.03 -6.45 -8.91
CA PRO A 264 -8.59 -6.29 -8.71
C PRO A 264 -7.83 -5.82 -9.96
N LEU A 265 -8.22 -6.24 -11.15
CA LEU A 265 -7.58 -5.78 -12.40
C LEU A 265 -7.97 -4.34 -12.74
N LEU A 266 -9.22 -3.95 -12.46
CA LEU A 266 -9.68 -2.57 -12.62
C LEU A 266 -8.97 -1.62 -11.65
N ILE A 267 -8.72 -2.06 -10.42
CA ILE A 267 -7.95 -1.29 -9.42
C ILE A 267 -6.52 -1.07 -9.90
N GLU A 268 -5.84 -2.12 -10.38
CA GLU A 268 -4.48 -1.96 -10.90
C GLU A 268 -4.43 -1.04 -12.12
N GLN A 269 -5.41 -1.15 -13.02
CA GLN A 269 -5.51 -0.24 -14.17
C GLN A 269 -5.73 1.21 -13.73
N ALA A 270 -6.60 1.43 -12.75
CA ALA A 270 -6.86 2.76 -12.18
C ALA A 270 -5.61 3.36 -11.51
N ARG A 271 -4.86 2.56 -10.75
CA ARG A 271 -3.58 2.95 -10.14
C ARG A 271 -2.54 3.38 -11.18
N ILE A 272 -2.43 2.62 -12.27
CA ILE A 272 -1.51 2.96 -13.37
C ILE A 272 -1.92 4.27 -14.03
N HIS A 273 -3.23 4.47 -14.29
CA HIS A 273 -3.72 5.74 -14.83
C HIS A 273 -3.48 6.91 -13.85
N GLU A 274 -3.57 6.68 -12.55
CA GLU A 274 -3.23 7.69 -11.52
C GLU A 274 -1.74 8.05 -11.57
N GLU A 275 -0.85 7.06 -11.69
CA GLU A 275 0.59 7.31 -11.81
C GLU A 275 0.95 8.08 -13.09
N MET A 276 0.18 7.90 -14.15
CA MET A 276 0.32 8.63 -15.41
C MET A 276 -0.34 10.02 -15.40
N ASP A 277 -0.86 10.47 -14.25
CA ASP A 277 -1.65 11.72 -14.12
C ASP A 277 -2.94 11.77 -14.97
N LEU A 278 -3.44 10.62 -15.42
CA LEU A 278 -4.68 10.48 -16.18
C LEU A 278 -5.89 10.32 -15.26
N SER A 279 -6.09 11.30 -14.38
CA SER A 279 -7.08 11.24 -13.29
C SER A 279 -8.52 11.02 -13.76
N ALA A 280 -8.89 11.51 -14.95
CA ALA A 280 -10.22 11.31 -15.52
C ALA A 280 -10.49 9.84 -15.92
N LEU A 281 -9.45 9.11 -16.37
CA LEU A 281 -9.57 7.69 -16.67
C LEU A 281 -9.55 6.89 -15.37
N ALA A 282 -8.63 7.19 -14.46
CA ALA A 282 -8.56 6.53 -13.16
C ALA A 282 -9.89 6.58 -12.40
N VAL A 283 -10.56 7.76 -12.35
CA VAL A 283 -11.85 7.89 -11.66
C VAL A 283 -12.96 7.09 -12.32
N LYS A 284 -12.91 6.93 -13.64
CA LYS A 284 -13.90 6.10 -14.35
C LYS A 284 -13.79 4.64 -13.92
N GLU A 285 -12.58 4.12 -13.83
CA GLU A 285 -12.31 2.74 -13.41
C GLU A 285 -12.62 2.54 -11.93
N TYR A 286 -12.23 3.46 -11.06
CA TYR A 286 -12.62 3.41 -9.65
C TYR A 286 -14.14 3.48 -9.45
N ARG A 287 -14.89 4.17 -10.32
CA ARG A 287 -16.37 4.13 -10.27
C ARG A 287 -16.90 2.76 -10.63
N MET A 288 -16.32 2.07 -11.63
CA MET A 288 -16.68 0.68 -11.93
C MET A 288 -16.42 -0.23 -10.73
N VAL A 289 -15.25 -0.12 -10.12
CA VAL A 289 -14.92 -0.87 -8.89
C VAL A 289 -15.92 -0.57 -7.76
N ALA A 290 -16.30 0.70 -7.54
CA ALA A 290 -17.24 1.08 -6.49
C ALA A 290 -18.69 0.63 -6.74
N ILE A 291 -19.03 0.25 -7.98
CA ILE A 291 -20.30 -0.37 -8.35
C ILE A 291 -20.26 -1.87 -8.00
N GLU A 292 -19.18 -2.57 -8.37
CA GLU A 292 -18.99 -4.01 -8.08
C GLU A 292 -18.78 -4.25 -6.59
N ASP A 293 -17.88 -3.48 -5.96
CA ASP A 293 -17.59 -3.55 -4.54
C ASP A 293 -17.79 -2.19 -3.86
N PRO A 294 -19.00 -1.94 -3.35
CA PRO A 294 -19.32 -0.70 -2.64
C PRO A 294 -18.52 -0.48 -1.35
N SER A 295 -17.89 -1.52 -0.81
CA SER A 295 -17.07 -1.45 0.41
C SER A 295 -15.60 -1.12 0.13
N ASN A 296 -15.20 -1.08 -1.14
CA ASN A 296 -13.83 -0.77 -1.52
C ASN A 296 -13.48 0.68 -1.17
N MET A 297 -12.63 0.81 -0.16
CA MET A 297 -12.28 2.10 0.43
C MET A 297 -11.39 2.95 -0.47
N GLU A 298 -10.48 2.32 -1.19
CA GLU A 298 -9.58 3.00 -2.11
C GLU A 298 -10.35 3.66 -3.25
N ALA A 299 -11.26 2.93 -3.86
CA ALA A 299 -12.11 3.46 -4.92
C ALA A 299 -12.98 4.63 -4.42
N VAL A 300 -13.63 4.48 -3.27
CA VAL A 300 -14.47 5.52 -2.68
C VAL A 300 -13.65 6.76 -2.30
N ALA A 301 -12.44 6.58 -1.71
CA ALA A 301 -11.56 7.66 -1.33
C ALA A 301 -11.03 8.43 -2.55
N TYR A 302 -10.65 7.72 -3.60
CA TYR A 302 -10.18 8.35 -4.84
C TYR A 302 -11.29 9.16 -5.53
N ILE A 303 -12.50 8.62 -5.61
CA ILE A 303 -13.66 9.33 -6.16
C ILE A 303 -13.95 10.59 -5.34
N ALA A 304 -13.89 10.51 -4.01
CA ALA A 304 -14.07 11.67 -3.14
C ALA A 304 -13.01 12.74 -3.40
N MET A 305 -11.75 12.35 -3.44
CA MET A 305 -10.62 13.24 -3.72
C MET A 305 -10.74 13.90 -5.10
N PHE A 306 -11.06 13.12 -6.13
CA PHE A 306 -11.23 13.64 -7.49
C PHE A 306 -12.34 14.70 -7.57
N ASN A 307 -13.50 14.44 -6.96
CA ASN A 307 -14.60 15.40 -6.95
C ASN A 307 -14.22 16.66 -6.15
N PHE A 308 -13.50 16.51 -5.03
CA PHE A 308 -13.03 17.66 -4.25
C PHE A 308 -12.13 18.58 -5.08
N TYR A 309 -11.16 18.02 -5.82
CA TYR A 309 -10.25 18.80 -6.67
C TYR A 309 -10.87 19.32 -7.97
N ASN A 310 -12.07 18.85 -8.34
CA ASN A 310 -12.85 19.34 -9.47
C ASN A 310 -13.99 20.28 -9.03
N ASP A 311 -13.81 21.01 -7.94
CA ASP A 311 -14.74 22.02 -7.43
C ASP A 311 -16.15 21.48 -7.11
N GLN A 312 -16.23 20.22 -6.66
CA GLN A 312 -17.47 19.54 -6.26
C GLN A 312 -17.39 19.04 -4.81
N PRO A 313 -17.20 19.94 -3.82
CA PRO A 313 -17.00 19.56 -2.42
C PRO A 313 -18.23 18.89 -1.81
N GLU A 314 -19.46 19.22 -2.29
CA GLU A 314 -20.69 18.58 -1.79
C GLU A 314 -20.75 17.09 -2.17
N ILE A 315 -20.27 16.73 -3.37
CA ILE A 315 -20.20 15.35 -3.80
C ILE A 315 -19.10 14.62 -3.01
N ALA A 316 -17.92 15.22 -2.88
CA ALA A 316 -16.83 14.68 -2.08
C ALA A 316 -17.25 14.44 -0.62
N LEU A 317 -18.02 15.38 -0.03
CA LEU A 317 -18.56 15.28 1.32
C LEU A 317 -19.40 14.00 1.51
N ARG A 318 -20.22 13.63 0.53
CA ARG A 318 -21.05 12.40 0.58
C ARG A 318 -20.18 11.15 0.59
N TYR A 319 -19.13 11.11 -0.23
CA TYR A 319 -18.22 9.97 -0.27
C TYR A 319 -17.38 9.86 0.99
N TYR A 320 -16.85 10.95 1.55
CA TYR A 320 -16.12 10.92 2.83
C TYR A 320 -17.02 10.52 4.00
N ARG A 321 -18.30 10.94 4.03
CA ARG A 321 -19.25 10.44 5.02
C ARG A 321 -19.51 8.95 4.90
N ARG A 322 -19.56 8.42 3.68
CA ARG A 322 -19.67 7.00 3.43
C ARG A 322 -18.43 6.25 3.95
N LEU A 323 -17.23 6.75 3.69
CA LEU A 323 -15.99 6.18 4.24
C LEU A 323 -16.01 6.15 5.77
N LEU A 324 -16.47 7.21 6.41
CA LEU A 324 -16.57 7.28 7.86
C LEU A 324 -17.57 6.27 8.43
N ALA A 325 -18.61 5.92 7.69
CA ALA A 325 -19.60 4.92 8.09
C ALA A 325 -19.11 3.47 7.90
N THR A 326 -18.17 3.24 6.98
CA THR A 326 -17.67 1.89 6.64
C THR A 326 -16.36 1.53 7.32
N GLN A 327 -15.59 2.52 7.75
CA GLN A 327 -14.26 2.36 8.34
C GLN A 327 -14.18 2.76 9.81
N SER A 328 -13.09 2.30 10.46
CA SER A 328 -12.63 2.95 11.69
C SER A 328 -12.24 4.41 11.38
N PRO A 329 -12.60 5.34 12.27
CA PRO A 329 -12.31 6.76 12.08
C PRO A 329 -10.79 7.01 12.00
N GLY A 330 -10.34 7.65 10.91
CA GLY A 330 -8.93 8.02 10.66
C GLY A 330 -8.75 9.54 10.65
N ALA A 331 -7.52 9.99 10.92
CA ALA A 331 -7.17 11.40 10.90
C ALA A 331 -7.41 12.04 9.53
N GLU A 332 -7.08 11.32 8.47
CA GLU A 332 -7.15 11.76 7.08
C GLU A 332 -8.59 11.98 6.64
N ILE A 333 -9.49 11.05 6.99
CA ILE A 333 -10.92 11.15 6.64
C ILE A 333 -11.54 12.40 7.28
N TYR A 334 -11.27 12.61 8.58
CA TYR A 334 -11.78 13.80 9.27
C TYR A 334 -11.17 15.11 8.75
N ASN A 335 -9.88 15.11 8.39
CA ASN A 335 -9.24 16.26 7.76
C ASN A 335 -9.94 16.62 6.43
N ASN A 336 -10.12 15.64 5.56
CA ASN A 336 -10.73 15.85 4.25
C ASN A 336 -12.22 16.21 4.37
N LEU A 337 -12.91 15.63 5.33
CA LEU A 337 -14.28 15.99 5.67
C LEU A 337 -14.37 17.45 6.15
N GLY A 338 -13.45 17.88 7.03
CA GLY A 338 -13.35 19.26 7.51
C GLY A 338 -13.10 20.24 6.37
N LEU A 339 -12.24 19.90 5.42
CA LEU A 339 -12.02 20.70 4.22
C LEU A 339 -13.28 20.79 3.34
N CYS A 340 -13.97 19.67 3.10
CA CYS A 340 -15.23 19.69 2.36
C CYS A 340 -16.27 20.56 3.05
N CYS A 341 -16.41 20.47 4.38
CA CYS A 341 -17.30 21.31 5.16
C CYS A 341 -16.95 22.81 5.04
N LEU A 342 -15.65 23.14 5.09
CA LEU A 342 -15.16 24.50 4.90
C LEU A 342 -15.63 25.09 3.57
N TYR A 343 -15.43 24.34 2.50
CA TYR A 343 -15.77 24.79 1.15
C TYR A 343 -17.27 24.70 0.81
N CYS A 344 -18.03 23.90 1.57
CA CYS A 344 -19.49 23.92 1.54
C CYS A 344 -20.10 25.01 2.45
N ASN A 345 -19.29 25.90 3.04
CA ASN A 345 -19.70 26.90 4.03
C ASN A 345 -20.40 26.31 5.28
N GLN A 346 -20.09 25.07 5.64
CA GLN A 346 -20.61 24.40 6.84
C GLN A 346 -19.66 24.62 8.02
N TRP A 347 -19.55 25.84 8.49
CA TRP A 347 -18.59 26.25 9.52
C TRP A 347 -18.73 25.49 10.84
N ASP A 348 -19.97 25.18 11.22
CA ASP A 348 -20.28 24.48 12.47
C ASP A 348 -19.65 23.07 12.54
N LEU A 349 -19.47 22.42 11.39
CA LEU A 349 -18.87 21.09 11.29
C LEU A 349 -17.37 21.13 11.01
N THR A 350 -16.87 22.22 10.46
CA THR A 350 -15.45 22.35 10.05
C THR A 350 -14.49 22.17 11.23
N ILE A 351 -14.69 22.95 12.30
CA ILE A 351 -13.79 22.90 13.48
C ILE A 351 -13.88 21.57 14.23
N PRO A 352 -15.08 21.00 14.50
CA PRO A 352 -15.18 19.66 15.08
C PRO A 352 -14.46 18.59 14.27
N CYS A 353 -14.55 18.61 12.94
CA CYS A 353 -13.85 17.65 12.08
C CYS A 353 -12.33 17.75 12.24
N PHE A 354 -11.74 18.96 12.20
CA PHE A 354 -10.31 19.14 12.42
C PHE A 354 -9.85 18.75 13.84
N ARG A 355 -10.68 18.97 14.86
CA ARG A 355 -10.38 18.50 16.23
C ARG A 355 -10.32 16.98 16.28
N GLN A 356 -11.26 16.27 15.66
CA GLN A 356 -11.23 14.81 15.57
C GLN A 356 -10.02 14.33 14.76
N SER A 357 -9.70 15.01 13.66
CA SER A 357 -8.50 14.71 12.87
C SER A 357 -7.22 14.83 13.70
N LEU A 358 -7.05 15.87 14.49
CA LEU A 358 -5.91 16.04 15.40
C LEU A 358 -5.86 14.99 16.51
N TYR A 359 -7.03 14.54 16.99
CA TYR A 359 -7.12 13.50 18.02
C TYR A 359 -6.63 12.15 17.50
N PHE A 360 -7.01 11.77 16.27
CA PHE A 360 -6.60 10.52 15.66
C PHE A 360 -5.20 10.57 15.01
N SER A 361 -4.63 11.77 14.81
CA SER A 361 -3.32 11.89 14.16
C SER A 361 -2.18 11.45 15.07
N THR A 362 -1.49 10.38 14.69
CA THR A 362 -0.29 9.87 15.37
C THR A 362 0.99 10.29 14.64
N ASP A 363 0.89 10.49 13.33
CA ASP A 363 2.01 10.83 12.47
C ASP A 363 2.29 12.34 12.46
N PRO A 364 3.56 12.79 12.63
CA PRO A 364 3.93 14.19 12.60
C PRO A 364 3.63 14.90 11.28
N GLU A 365 3.74 14.18 10.16
CA GLU A 365 3.48 14.76 8.83
C GLU A 365 2.00 15.07 8.66
N THR A 366 1.13 14.11 8.96
CA THR A 366 -0.33 14.26 8.94
C THR A 366 -0.75 15.40 9.88
N ARG A 367 -0.19 15.44 11.10
CA ARG A 367 -0.50 16.48 12.08
C ARG A 367 -0.11 17.87 11.62
N SER A 368 1.06 18.00 10.99
CA SER A 368 1.51 19.26 10.39
C SER A 368 0.56 19.73 9.28
N ASN A 369 0.09 18.82 8.44
CA ASN A 369 -0.84 19.13 7.37
C ASN A 369 -2.22 19.60 7.91
N ILE A 370 -2.69 19.00 9.00
CA ILE A 370 -3.94 19.44 9.66
C ILE A 370 -3.79 20.88 10.20
N TRP A 371 -2.67 21.19 10.86
CA TRP A 371 -2.40 22.56 11.34
C TRP A 371 -2.29 23.57 10.19
N TYR A 372 -1.72 23.15 9.06
CA TYR A 372 -1.70 23.95 7.85
C TYR A 372 -3.12 24.25 7.34
N ASN A 373 -4.02 23.26 7.31
CA ASN A 373 -5.40 23.43 6.92
C ASN A 373 -6.18 24.30 7.90
N LEU A 374 -5.92 24.17 9.21
CA LEU A 374 -6.49 25.08 10.22
C LEU A 374 -6.04 26.54 10.01
N ALA A 375 -4.81 26.77 9.53
CA ALA A 375 -4.38 28.09 9.15
C ALA A 375 -5.20 28.66 7.99
N HIS A 376 -5.60 27.85 7.02
CA HIS A 376 -6.52 28.25 5.95
C HIS A 376 -7.91 28.59 6.49
N VAL A 377 -8.42 27.84 7.46
CA VAL A 377 -9.69 28.19 8.13
C VAL A 377 -9.57 29.55 8.81
N ALA A 378 -8.48 29.80 9.53
CA ALA A 378 -8.25 31.09 10.19
C ALA A 378 -8.13 32.24 9.18
N LEU A 379 -7.49 32.01 8.00
CA LEU A 379 -7.41 33.01 6.94
C LEU A 379 -8.78 33.32 6.32
N SER A 380 -9.61 32.32 6.14
CA SER A 380 -10.96 32.49 5.58
C SER A 380 -11.89 33.24 6.54
N THR A 381 -11.66 33.17 7.85
CA THR A 381 -12.35 33.94 8.87
C THR A 381 -11.71 35.35 9.11
N GLY A 382 -10.58 35.64 8.47
CA GLY A 382 -9.84 36.89 8.62
C GLY A 382 -8.94 36.97 9.85
N ASP A 383 -8.81 35.90 10.65
CA ASP A 383 -7.93 35.88 11.81
C ASP A 383 -6.47 35.56 11.43
N ILE A 384 -5.75 36.61 11.05
CA ILE A 384 -4.35 36.52 10.63
C ILE A 384 -3.43 36.04 11.76
N ILE A 385 -3.75 36.40 13.01
CA ILE A 385 -2.94 36.05 14.17
C ILE A 385 -3.04 34.55 14.43
N LEU A 386 -4.24 34.02 14.42
CA LEU A 386 -4.49 32.59 14.57
C LEU A 386 -3.85 31.81 13.41
N ALA A 387 -3.99 32.27 12.18
CA ALA A 387 -3.37 31.65 11.00
C ALA A 387 -1.85 31.54 11.15
N ARG A 388 -1.19 32.63 11.60
CA ARG A 388 0.24 32.62 11.86
C ARG A 388 0.63 31.60 12.93
N ARG A 389 -0.12 31.53 14.04
CA ARG A 389 0.13 30.55 15.11
C ARG A 389 -0.04 29.11 14.60
N CYS A 390 -1.08 28.83 13.84
CA CYS A 390 -1.29 27.51 13.25
C CYS A 390 -0.13 27.09 12.34
N LEU A 391 0.38 28.00 11.49
CA LEU A 391 1.53 27.74 10.62
C LEU A 391 2.82 27.49 11.43
N GLN A 392 3.02 28.24 12.51
CA GLN A 392 4.16 28.01 13.41
C GLN A 392 4.08 26.64 14.08
N VAL A 393 2.91 26.20 14.55
CA VAL A 393 2.70 24.86 15.11
C VAL A 393 2.91 23.79 14.06
N SER A 394 2.42 23.99 12.82
CA SER A 394 2.66 23.09 11.69
C SER A 394 4.17 22.86 11.48
N LEU A 395 4.98 23.93 11.47
CA LEU A 395 6.42 23.84 11.30
C LEU A 395 7.14 23.27 12.52
N ALA A 396 6.62 23.49 13.73
CA ALA A 396 7.15 22.89 14.94
C ALA A 396 6.93 21.36 14.97
N THR A 397 5.81 20.88 14.38
CA THR A 397 5.54 19.43 14.26
C THR A 397 6.32 18.78 13.14
N ASN A 398 6.46 19.44 11.99
CA ASN A 398 7.25 18.97 10.85
C ASN A 398 7.92 20.16 10.13
N SER A 399 9.21 20.35 10.40
CA SER A 399 10.02 21.42 9.79
C SER A 399 10.19 21.29 8.27
N GLY A 400 9.96 20.10 7.72
CA GLY A 400 10.03 19.82 6.28
C GLY A 400 8.79 20.20 5.47
N ASN A 401 7.75 20.77 6.11
CA ASN A 401 6.53 21.17 5.42
C ASN A 401 6.72 22.48 4.64
N ASN A 402 7.15 22.35 3.38
CA ASN A 402 7.42 23.48 2.49
C ASN A 402 6.19 24.39 2.28
N ALA A 403 4.99 23.80 2.26
CA ALA A 403 3.75 24.58 2.08
C ALA A 403 3.55 25.55 3.26
N SER A 404 3.79 25.09 4.48
CA SER A 404 3.72 25.93 5.69
C SER A 404 4.81 27.01 5.73
N VAL A 405 6.03 26.72 5.27
CA VAL A 405 7.12 27.70 5.15
C VAL A 405 6.72 28.82 4.19
N HIS A 406 6.26 28.47 3.01
CA HIS A 406 5.84 29.46 2.00
C HIS A 406 4.67 30.30 2.47
N ALA A 407 3.66 29.67 3.08
CA ALA A 407 2.49 30.36 3.61
C ALA A 407 2.88 31.33 4.75
N LEU A 408 3.75 30.92 5.67
CA LEU A 408 4.20 31.76 6.76
C LEU A 408 5.01 32.96 6.26
N HIS A 409 5.88 32.74 5.27
CA HIS A 409 6.65 33.83 4.66
C HIS A 409 5.73 34.86 3.96
N ALA A 410 4.74 34.40 3.18
CA ALA A 410 3.75 35.26 2.54
C ALA A 410 2.94 36.05 3.57
N LEU A 411 2.51 35.40 4.64
CA LEU A 411 1.74 36.04 5.71
C LEU A 411 2.55 37.12 6.45
N ASN A 412 3.81 36.84 6.77
CA ASN A 412 4.69 37.82 7.41
C ASN A 412 4.92 39.04 6.51
N LYS A 413 5.08 38.85 5.20
CA LYS A 413 5.21 39.95 4.25
C LYS A 413 3.97 40.87 4.27
N ILE A 414 2.76 40.29 4.30
CA ILE A 414 1.50 41.04 4.40
C ILE A 414 1.40 41.83 5.72
N LEU A 415 1.80 41.20 6.83
CA LEU A 415 1.80 41.84 8.14
C LEU A 415 2.76 43.01 8.20
N HIS A 416 3.97 42.88 7.64
CA HIS A 416 4.95 43.96 7.58
C HIS A 416 4.46 45.13 6.75
N SER A 417 3.86 44.88 5.57
CA SER A 417 3.27 45.97 4.73
C SER A 417 2.11 46.67 5.41
N ARG A 418 1.23 45.96 6.12
CA ARG A 418 0.14 46.59 6.91
C ARG A 418 0.67 47.44 8.05
N ASN A 419 1.69 46.99 8.76
CA ASN A 419 2.28 47.76 9.84
C ASN A 419 2.97 49.04 9.32
N ALA A 420 3.64 48.96 8.16
CA ALA A 420 4.24 50.12 7.52
C ALA A 420 3.18 51.19 7.16
N LEU A 421 2.07 50.77 6.50
CA LEU A 421 0.96 51.65 6.16
C LEU A 421 0.29 52.29 7.38
N ASN A 422 0.14 51.51 8.47
CA ASN A 422 -0.44 52.05 9.71
C ASN A 422 0.47 53.08 10.36
N SER A 423 1.79 52.89 10.29
CA SER A 423 2.80 53.82 10.82
C SER A 423 2.82 55.16 10.01
N GLU A 424 2.66 55.08 8.69
CA GLU A 424 2.56 56.26 7.81
C GLU A 424 1.29 57.05 8.08
N ASN A 425 0.15 56.39 8.26
CA ASN A 425 -1.11 57.04 8.58
C ASN A 425 -1.11 57.71 9.95
N VAL A 426 -0.45 57.15 10.96
CA VAL A 426 -0.30 57.76 12.28
C VAL A 426 0.62 58.99 12.25
N ASN A 427 1.62 58.98 11.37
CA ASN A 427 2.53 60.13 11.20
C ASN A 427 1.92 61.24 10.33
N ALA A 428 0.93 60.93 9.43
CA ALA A 428 0.22 61.88 8.62
C ALA A 428 -0.90 62.66 9.40
N HIS A 429 -1.31 62.13 10.55
CA HIS A 429 -2.30 62.74 11.44
C HIS A 429 -1.69 63.47 12.66
N LYS A 430 -0.36 63.54 12.75
CA LYS A 430 0.35 64.44 13.65
C LYS A 430 0.91 65.65 12.92
#